data_c63cc35cd01336e396ff5e3e916e522b
#
_entry.id   c63cc35cd01336e396ff5e3e916e522b
#
_cell.length_a   1.000
_cell.length_b   1.000
_cell.length_c   1.000
_cell.angle_alpha   90.00
_cell.angle_beta   90.00
_cell.angle_gamma   90.00
#
_symmetry.space_group_name_H-M   'P 1'
#
loop_
_entity.id
_entity.type
_entity.pdbx_description
1 polymer ?
#
loop_
_entity_poly.entity_id
_entity_poly.type
_entity_poly.pdbx_seq_one_letter_code
_entity_poly.pdbx_strand_id
1 'polypeptide(L)'
;HNLGDAIFGDIDNNPFLNELYDDILYNYAITKFNLTDKRQMREIDVVSALRFADLLSKSTHAMNRDKHKMWAQEIIILLYSLYPDNPDVKFYAGSVFANTGNYQARRIIDSDFYGTTALERFFAEYQNDYLTIPAAPELRFFGAQKNAYDHLSDDHFSYSGPTSMGKSFLMRMYIKDQIQHG
;
A
#
# COMPACT_ATOMS: atom_id res chain seq x y z
N HIS A 1 -8.19 -24.01 -13.65
CA HIS A 1 -8.71 -22.79 -13.02
C HIS A 1 -7.87 -22.49 -11.78
N ASN A 2 -7.29 -21.31 -11.71
CA ASN A 2 -6.58 -20.83 -10.53
C ASN A 2 -7.61 -20.46 -9.46
N LEU A 3 -7.46 -20.96 -8.24
CA LEU A 3 -8.36 -20.66 -7.13
C LEU A 3 -8.44 -19.14 -6.86
N GLY A 4 -7.32 -18.43 -7.05
CA GLY A 4 -7.28 -16.98 -6.94
C GLY A 4 -8.18 -16.27 -7.95
N ASP A 5 -8.22 -16.75 -9.20
CA ASP A 5 -9.10 -16.19 -10.22
C ASP A 5 -10.59 -16.45 -9.91
N ALA A 6 -10.90 -17.62 -9.29
CA ALA A 6 -12.27 -17.93 -8.88
C ALA A 6 -12.73 -17.06 -7.69
N ILE A 7 -11.85 -16.83 -6.69
CA ILE A 7 -12.20 -16.05 -5.49
C ILE A 7 -12.26 -14.55 -5.81
N PHE A 8 -11.32 -14.05 -6.61
CA PHE A 8 -11.19 -12.62 -6.89
C PHE A 8 -11.87 -12.16 -8.19
N GLY A 9 -12.34 -13.10 -9.03
CA GLY A 9 -12.93 -12.78 -10.34
C GLY A 9 -14.19 -11.92 -10.28
N ASP A 10 -14.99 -12.09 -9.22
CA ASP A 10 -16.25 -11.38 -9.05
C ASP A 10 -16.15 -10.12 -8.17
N ILE A 11 -14.97 -9.84 -7.62
CA ILE A 11 -14.78 -8.70 -6.69
C ILE A 11 -15.06 -7.37 -7.38
N ASP A 12 -14.58 -7.18 -8.61
CA ASP A 12 -14.75 -5.93 -9.36
C ASP A 12 -16.22 -5.58 -9.60
N ASN A 13 -17.09 -6.59 -9.64
CA ASN A 13 -18.52 -6.43 -9.89
C ASN A 13 -19.36 -6.65 -8.63
N ASN A 14 -18.74 -6.76 -7.46
CA ASN A 14 -19.48 -6.95 -6.21
C ASN A 14 -20.25 -5.67 -5.84
N PRO A 15 -21.60 -5.69 -5.85
CA PRO A 15 -22.39 -4.50 -5.64
C PRO A 15 -22.21 -3.92 -4.23
N PHE A 16 -22.07 -4.77 -3.21
CA PHE A 16 -21.86 -4.31 -1.84
C PHE A 16 -20.52 -3.60 -1.67
N LEU A 17 -19.44 -4.13 -2.26
CA LEU A 17 -18.13 -3.49 -2.20
C LEU A 17 -18.11 -2.16 -2.95
N ASN A 18 -18.76 -2.08 -4.11
CA ASN A 18 -18.86 -0.85 -4.89
C ASN A 18 -19.67 0.21 -4.15
N GLU A 19 -20.82 -0.14 -3.54
CA GLU A 19 -21.60 0.79 -2.74
C GLU A 19 -20.82 1.30 -1.53
N LEU A 20 -20.16 0.39 -0.81
CA LEU A 20 -19.31 0.73 0.35
C LEU A 20 -18.18 1.68 -0.04
N TYR A 21 -17.52 1.43 -1.16
CA TYR A 21 -16.46 2.30 -1.68
C TYR A 21 -17.00 3.69 -2.09
N ASP A 22 -18.15 3.74 -2.75
CA ASP A 22 -18.82 5.00 -3.10
C ASP A 22 -19.19 5.82 -1.87
N ASP A 23 -19.66 5.18 -0.79
CA ASP A 23 -19.96 5.84 0.48
C ASP A 23 -18.71 6.42 1.15
N ILE A 24 -17.61 5.69 1.12
CA ILE A 24 -16.32 6.17 1.62
C ILE A 24 -15.84 7.39 0.81
N LEU A 25 -15.87 7.32 -0.51
CA LEU A 25 -15.50 8.43 -1.39
C LEU A 25 -16.39 9.65 -1.18
N TYR A 26 -17.69 9.44 -1.06
CA TYR A 26 -18.64 10.51 -0.82
C TYR A 26 -18.34 11.24 0.49
N ASN A 27 -18.14 10.51 1.59
CA ASN A 27 -17.82 11.09 2.89
C ASN A 27 -16.47 11.81 2.87
N TYR A 28 -15.47 11.23 2.21
CA TYR A 28 -14.18 11.87 2.04
C TYR A 28 -14.30 13.21 1.28
N ALA A 29 -15.06 13.23 0.19
CA ALA A 29 -15.28 14.44 -0.59
C ALA A 29 -15.99 15.54 0.23
N ILE A 30 -17.04 15.16 0.99
CA ILE A 30 -17.74 16.11 1.87
C ILE A 30 -16.80 16.72 2.90
N THR A 31 -15.98 15.89 3.54
CA THR A 31 -15.02 16.34 4.55
C THR A 31 -13.94 17.22 3.92
N LYS A 32 -13.37 16.77 2.80
CA LYS A 32 -12.27 17.45 2.10
C LYS A 32 -12.66 18.84 1.60
N PHE A 33 -13.89 19.00 1.14
CA PHE A 33 -14.40 20.26 0.60
C PHE A 33 -15.26 21.07 1.59
N ASN A 34 -15.28 20.68 2.87
CA ASN A 34 -16.03 21.34 3.94
C ASN A 34 -17.53 21.50 3.60
N LEU A 35 -18.15 20.45 3.11
CA LEU A 35 -19.57 20.46 2.72
C LEU A 35 -20.50 19.89 3.79
N THR A 36 -20.02 19.66 5.00
CA THR A 36 -20.78 19.06 6.13
C THR A 36 -22.01 19.86 6.53
N ASP A 37 -22.01 21.17 6.36
CA ASP A 37 -23.17 22.02 6.62
C ASP A 37 -24.28 21.89 5.57
N LYS A 38 -23.96 21.33 4.39
CA LYS A 38 -24.87 21.26 3.24
C LYS A 38 -25.28 19.82 2.90
N ARG A 39 -24.53 18.84 3.39
CA ARG A 39 -24.70 17.44 3.05
C ARG A 39 -24.51 16.55 4.26
N GLN A 40 -25.37 15.57 4.39
CA GLN A 40 -25.26 14.56 5.44
C GLN A 40 -24.24 13.50 5.06
N MET A 41 -23.40 13.12 6.03
CA MET A 41 -22.50 11.97 5.90
C MET A 41 -23.30 10.68 5.81
N ARG A 42 -22.82 9.73 5.02
CA ARG A 42 -23.38 8.38 4.93
C ARG A 42 -22.79 7.50 6.03
N GLU A 43 -23.58 6.53 6.48
CA GLU A 43 -23.07 5.51 7.39
C GLU A 43 -22.12 4.57 6.65
N ILE A 44 -20.94 4.33 7.23
CA ILE A 44 -19.93 3.45 6.64
C ILE A 44 -19.74 2.24 7.56
N ASP A 45 -19.89 1.04 7.02
CA ASP A 45 -19.44 -0.18 7.67
C ASP A 45 -17.90 -0.28 7.57
N VAL A 46 -17.24 0.37 8.52
CA VAL A 46 -15.76 0.44 8.59
C VAL A 46 -15.15 -0.96 8.69
N VAL A 47 -15.76 -1.87 9.45
CA VAL A 47 -15.23 -3.23 9.65
C VAL A 47 -15.24 -4.01 8.35
N SER A 48 -16.34 -3.96 7.59
CA SER A 48 -16.43 -4.59 6.29
C SER A 48 -15.46 -3.97 5.28
N ALA A 49 -15.32 -2.64 5.29
CA ALA A 49 -14.36 -1.95 4.42
C ALA A 49 -12.91 -2.38 4.70
N LEU A 50 -12.52 -2.50 5.96
CA LEU A 50 -11.20 -2.96 6.36
C LEU A 50 -10.94 -4.42 5.96
N ARG A 51 -11.94 -5.29 6.14
CA ARG A 51 -11.86 -6.71 5.70
C ARG A 51 -11.72 -6.82 4.18
N PHE A 52 -12.42 -6.01 3.42
CA PHE A 52 -12.27 -5.96 1.96
C PHE A 52 -10.88 -5.45 1.56
N ALA A 53 -10.38 -4.41 2.19
CA ALA A 53 -9.03 -3.91 1.91
C ALA A 53 -7.97 -4.98 2.20
N ASP A 54 -8.07 -5.70 3.32
CA ASP A 54 -7.16 -6.78 3.66
C ASP A 54 -7.24 -7.92 2.64
N LEU A 55 -8.44 -8.36 2.26
CA LEU A 55 -8.65 -9.38 1.24
C LEU A 55 -8.05 -8.96 -0.11
N LEU A 56 -8.35 -7.77 -0.60
CA LEU A 56 -7.85 -7.22 -1.85
C LEU A 56 -6.31 -7.13 -1.87
N SER A 57 -5.69 -6.78 -0.73
CA SER A 57 -4.24 -6.69 -0.59
C SER A 57 -3.53 -8.03 -0.80
N LYS A 58 -4.24 -9.14 -0.55
CA LYS A 58 -3.77 -10.53 -0.70
C LYS A 58 -4.17 -11.15 -2.05
N SER A 59 -4.68 -10.38 -2.98
CA SER A 59 -5.14 -10.89 -4.27
C SER A 59 -4.04 -11.60 -5.04
N THR A 60 -4.38 -12.79 -5.54
CA THR A 60 -3.55 -13.61 -6.43
C THR A 60 -4.14 -13.72 -7.84
N HIS A 61 -5.11 -12.85 -8.17
CA HIS A 61 -5.73 -12.84 -9.50
C HIS A 61 -4.71 -12.59 -10.60
N ALA A 62 -4.72 -13.39 -11.64
CA ALA A 62 -3.69 -13.38 -12.67
C ALA A 62 -3.55 -12.01 -13.38
N MET A 63 -4.67 -11.34 -13.68
CA MET A 63 -4.68 -10.08 -14.44
C MET A 63 -4.92 -8.84 -13.57
N ASN A 64 -5.73 -8.95 -12.51
CA ASN A 64 -6.21 -7.79 -11.74
C ASN A 64 -5.51 -7.62 -10.38
N ARG A 65 -4.49 -8.42 -10.07
CA ARG A 65 -3.79 -8.38 -8.78
C ARG A 65 -3.32 -6.98 -8.40
N ASP A 66 -2.71 -6.28 -9.33
CA ASP A 66 -2.14 -4.95 -9.05
C ASP A 66 -3.24 -3.90 -8.86
N LYS A 67 -4.33 -3.98 -9.64
CA LYS A 67 -5.53 -3.17 -9.45
C LYS A 67 -6.16 -3.40 -8.07
N HIS A 68 -6.31 -4.65 -7.65
CA HIS A 68 -6.83 -5.00 -6.33
C HIS A 68 -5.96 -4.44 -5.20
N LYS A 69 -4.64 -4.55 -5.33
CA LYS A 69 -3.70 -4.00 -4.35
C LYS A 69 -3.72 -2.48 -4.27
N MET A 70 -3.87 -1.80 -5.40
CA MET A 70 -4.05 -0.34 -5.41
C MET A 70 -5.35 0.06 -4.74
N TRP A 71 -6.44 -0.62 -5.03
CA TRP A 71 -7.75 -0.37 -4.43
C TRP A 71 -7.74 -0.61 -2.92
N ALA A 72 -7.08 -1.68 -2.46
CA ALA A 72 -6.88 -1.93 -1.03
C ALA A 72 -6.20 -0.75 -0.31
N GLN A 73 -5.12 -0.23 -0.88
CA GLN A 73 -4.40 0.91 -0.31
C GLN A 73 -5.26 2.18 -0.31
N GLU A 74 -6.02 2.42 -1.37
CA GLU A 74 -6.91 3.57 -1.48
C GLU A 74 -7.99 3.55 -0.40
N ILE A 75 -8.66 2.40 -0.18
CA ILE A 75 -9.64 2.23 0.90
C ILE A 75 -9.03 2.57 2.26
N ILE A 76 -7.85 2.06 2.56
CA ILE A 76 -7.14 2.35 3.83
C ILE A 76 -6.84 3.84 3.98
N ILE A 77 -6.32 4.48 2.94
CA ILE A 77 -5.96 5.91 2.99
C ILE A 77 -7.21 6.78 3.20
N LEU A 78 -8.30 6.47 2.53
CA LEU A 78 -9.56 7.17 2.68
C LEU A 78 -10.17 6.97 4.07
N LEU A 79 -10.18 5.74 4.58
CA LEU A 79 -10.65 5.45 5.93
C LEU A 79 -9.79 6.11 7.01
N TYR A 80 -8.48 6.12 6.85
CA TYR A 80 -7.60 6.84 7.76
C TYR A 80 -7.86 8.36 7.75
N SER A 81 -8.14 8.92 6.58
CA SER A 81 -8.47 10.34 6.46
C SER A 81 -9.79 10.70 7.16
N LEU A 82 -10.75 9.78 7.18
CA LEU A 82 -12.06 9.95 7.85
C LEU A 82 -12.01 9.61 9.34
N TYR A 83 -11.20 8.62 9.72
CA TYR A 83 -11.15 8.04 11.07
C TYR A 83 -9.69 7.87 11.54
N PRO A 84 -8.91 8.96 11.68
CA PRO A 84 -7.46 8.89 11.97
C PRO A 84 -7.12 8.23 13.32
N ASP A 85 -8.04 8.29 14.28
CA ASP A 85 -7.85 7.74 15.62
C ASP A 85 -8.42 6.33 15.80
N ASN A 86 -9.02 5.75 14.74
CA ASN A 86 -9.59 4.42 14.82
C ASN A 86 -8.48 3.36 14.85
N PRO A 87 -8.37 2.55 15.93
CA PRO A 87 -7.31 1.56 16.09
C PRO A 87 -7.40 0.43 15.06
N ASP A 88 -8.61 0.07 14.62
CA ASP A 88 -8.79 -0.98 13.61
C ASP A 88 -8.26 -0.52 12.25
N VAL A 89 -8.47 0.75 11.90
CA VAL A 89 -7.91 1.34 10.66
C VAL A 89 -6.38 1.25 10.69
N LYS A 90 -5.75 1.63 11.81
CA LYS A 90 -4.28 1.53 11.95
C LYS A 90 -3.78 0.09 11.88
N PHE A 91 -4.48 -0.84 12.54
CA PHE A 91 -4.13 -2.26 12.52
C PHE A 91 -4.18 -2.85 11.11
N TYR A 92 -5.29 -2.66 10.39
CA TYR A 92 -5.45 -3.15 9.02
C TYR A 92 -4.53 -2.44 8.02
N ALA A 93 -4.22 -1.16 8.25
CA ALA A 93 -3.24 -0.43 7.45
C ALA A 93 -1.86 -1.12 7.46
N GLY A 94 -1.40 -1.58 8.61
CA GLY A 94 -0.15 -2.34 8.73
C GLY A 94 -0.15 -3.58 7.85
N SER A 95 -1.22 -4.38 7.89
CA SER A 95 -1.38 -5.57 7.05
C SER A 95 -1.43 -5.23 5.56
N VAL A 96 -2.28 -4.28 5.17
CA VAL A 96 -2.47 -3.90 3.76
C VAL A 96 -1.18 -3.36 3.15
N PHE A 97 -0.48 -2.46 3.82
CA PHE A 97 0.76 -1.89 3.31
C PHE A 97 1.90 -2.92 3.27
N ALA A 98 1.97 -3.85 4.21
CA ALA A 98 2.91 -4.96 4.15
C ALA A 98 2.65 -5.87 2.94
N ASN A 99 1.39 -6.30 2.73
CA ASN A 99 1.01 -7.17 1.61
C ASN A 99 1.19 -6.51 0.24
N THR A 100 1.13 -5.18 0.18
CA THR A 100 1.35 -4.40 -1.05
C THR A 100 2.79 -3.92 -1.22
N GLY A 101 3.66 -4.16 -0.23
CA GLY A 101 5.05 -3.73 -0.23
C GLY A 101 5.26 -2.22 -0.04
N ASN A 102 4.23 -1.49 0.42
CA ASN A 102 4.29 -0.05 0.63
C ASN A 102 4.62 0.31 2.08
N TYR A 103 5.83 -0.01 2.50
CA TYR A 103 6.29 0.26 3.87
C TYR A 103 6.46 1.76 4.17
N GLN A 104 6.60 2.59 3.15
CA GLN A 104 6.67 4.04 3.33
C GLN A 104 5.33 4.62 3.80
N ALA A 105 4.21 4.14 3.28
CA ALA A 105 2.88 4.59 3.67
C ALA A 105 2.55 4.27 5.14
N ARG A 106 3.10 3.18 5.69
CA ARG A 106 2.96 2.81 7.10
C ARG A 106 3.39 3.94 8.04
N ARG A 107 4.48 4.65 7.73
CA ARG A 107 4.99 5.77 8.56
C ARG A 107 4.00 6.92 8.63
N ILE A 108 3.23 7.15 7.57
CA ILE A 108 2.22 8.20 7.51
C ILE A 108 1.05 7.87 8.46
N ILE A 109 0.70 6.59 8.55
CA ILE A 109 -0.44 6.12 9.35
C ILE A 109 -0.02 5.74 10.78
N ASP A 110 1.29 5.77 11.07
CA ASP A 110 1.83 5.39 12.39
C ASP A 110 1.33 4.01 12.85
N SER A 111 1.42 3.03 11.94
CA SER A 111 1.00 1.66 12.21
C SER A 111 2.16 0.83 12.71
N ASP A 112 2.02 0.25 13.92
CA ASP A 112 3.00 -0.65 14.53
C ASP A 112 2.84 -2.12 14.08
N PHE A 113 1.78 -2.42 13.31
CA PHE A 113 1.45 -3.78 12.89
C PHE A 113 1.78 -4.02 11.42
N TYR A 114 2.33 -5.20 11.12
CA TYR A 114 2.70 -5.62 9.77
C TYR A 114 1.87 -6.78 9.21
N GLY A 115 0.92 -7.27 9.92
CA GLY A 115 0.12 -8.41 9.49
C GLY A 115 -0.76 -8.94 10.59
N THR A 116 -1.73 -9.78 10.22
CA THR A 116 -2.72 -10.36 11.12
C THR A 116 -2.23 -11.63 11.82
N THR A 117 -1.20 -12.28 11.27
CA THR A 117 -0.57 -13.47 11.85
C THR A 117 0.90 -13.22 12.24
N ALA A 118 1.44 -14.07 13.13
CA ALA A 118 2.86 -13.99 13.51
C ALA A 118 3.79 -14.20 12.30
N LEU A 119 3.41 -15.10 11.40
CA LEU A 119 4.17 -15.37 10.18
C LEU A 119 4.16 -14.18 9.21
N GLU A 120 3.00 -13.57 8.99
CA GLU A 120 2.88 -12.35 8.19
C GLU A 120 3.73 -11.22 8.76
N ARG A 121 3.71 -11.03 10.08
CA ARG A 121 4.56 -10.03 10.75
C ARG A 121 6.04 -10.29 10.53
N PHE A 122 6.49 -11.54 10.72
CA PHE A 122 7.89 -11.92 10.50
C PHE A 122 8.33 -11.62 9.06
N PHE A 123 7.56 -12.03 8.06
CA PHE A 123 7.89 -11.75 6.66
C PHE A 123 7.86 -10.25 6.34
N ALA A 124 6.92 -9.51 6.92
CA ALA A 124 6.82 -8.08 6.70
C ALA A 124 8.02 -7.33 7.31
N GLU A 125 8.47 -7.71 8.51
CA GLU A 125 9.67 -7.16 9.14
C GLU A 125 10.91 -7.47 8.29
N TYR A 126 11.07 -8.72 7.86
CA TYR A 126 12.17 -9.11 6.97
C TYR A 126 12.19 -8.30 5.67
N GLN A 127 11.03 -8.14 5.01
CA GLN A 127 10.94 -7.33 3.80
C GLN A 127 11.18 -5.85 4.06
N ASN A 128 10.69 -5.31 5.19
CA ASN A 128 10.95 -3.93 5.57
C ASN A 128 12.45 -3.66 5.72
N ASP A 129 13.18 -4.57 6.35
CA ASP A 129 14.63 -4.47 6.50
C ASP A 129 15.35 -4.59 5.15
N TYR A 130 14.94 -5.56 4.33
CA TYR A 130 15.47 -5.75 2.99
C TYR A 130 15.28 -4.52 2.09
N LEU A 131 14.15 -3.81 2.22
CA LEU A 131 13.84 -2.63 1.43
C LEU A 131 14.40 -1.32 2.01
N THR A 132 15.08 -1.37 3.16
CA THR A 132 15.72 -0.20 3.78
C THR A 132 16.80 0.36 2.85
N ILE A 133 16.81 1.69 2.70
CA ILE A 133 17.81 2.39 1.88
C ILE A 133 19.07 2.60 2.72
N PRO A 134 20.25 2.05 2.35
CA PRO A 134 21.46 2.16 3.17
C PRO A 134 21.84 3.61 3.47
N ALA A 135 21.79 4.48 2.47
CA ALA A 135 22.15 5.90 2.60
C ALA A 135 21.05 6.76 3.29
N ALA A 136 19.88 6.19 3.57
CA ALA A 136 18.75 6.87 4.20
C ALA A 136 17.85 5.84 4.92
N PRO A 137 18.27 5.32 6.09
CA PRO A 137 17.58 4.22 6.78
C PRO A 137 16.12 4.51 7.19
N GLU A 138 15.75 5.79 7.19
CA GLU A 138 14.38 6.24 7.40
C GLU A 138 13.46 6.02 6.19
N LEU A 139 14.02 5.74 5.00
CA LEU A 139 13.27 5.53 3.76
C LEU A 139 13.27 4.06 3.35
N ARG A 140 12.36 3.71 2.44
CA ARG A 140 12.23 2.37 1.89
C ARG A 140 12.13 2.41 0.38
N PHE A 141 12.82 1.46 -0.27
CA PHE A 141 12.62 1.18 -1.70
C PHE A 141 11.28 0.48 -1.93
N PHE A 142 10.70 0.69 -3.10
CA PHE A 142 9.80 -0.31 -3.66
C PHE A 142 10.60 -1.50 -4.21
N GLY A 143 9.98 -2.68 -4.29
CA GLY A 143 10.69 -3.90 -4.69
C GLY A 143 11.45 -3.78 -6.01
N ALA A 144 10.85 -3.13 -7.03
CA ALA A 144 11.50 -2.88 -8.30
C ALA A 144 12.71 -1.92 -8.18
N GLN A 145 12.63 -0.92 -7.30
CA GLN A 145 13.75 0.00 -7.03
C GLN A 145 14.88 -0.71 -6.30
N LYS A 146 14.58 -1.57 -5.32
CA LYS A 146 15.59 -2.36 -4.60
C LYS A 146 16.34 -3.29 -5.53
N ASN A 147 15.62 -4.01 -6.38
CA ASN A 147 16.21 -4.87 -7.39
C ASN A 147 17.16 -4.08 -8.33
N ALA A 148 16.71 -2.94 -8.83
CA ALA A 148 17.54 -2.08 -9.67
C ALA A 148 18.76 -1.54 -8.90
N TYR A 149 18.59 -1.14 -7.64
CA TYR A 149 19.68 -0.63 -6.79
C TYR A 149 20.77 -1.68 -6.59
N ASP A 150 20.40 -2.92 -6.29
CA ASP A 150 21.35 -4.02 -6.04
C ASP A 150 22.21 -4.36 -7.27
N HIS A 151 21.75 -4.01 -8.50
CA HIS A 151 22.47 -4.26 -9.75
C HIS A 151 23.16 -3.02 -10.34
N LEU A 152 23.11 -1.86 -9.68
CA LEU A 152 23.72 -0.62 -10.20
C LEU A 152 25.26 -0.70 -10.28
N SER A 153 25.90 -1.58 -9.53
CA SER A 153 27.34 -1.83 -9.55
C SER A 153 27.78 -2.87 -10.57
N ASP A 154 26.84 -3.51 -11.28
CA ASP A 154 27.18 -4.50 -12.29
C ASP A 154 27.77 -3.83 -13.55
N ASP A 155 28.76 -4.45 -14.18
CA ASP A 155 29.50 -3.89 -15.33
C ASP A 155 28.59 -3.56 -16.54
N HIS A 156 27.47 -4.26 -16.67
CA HIS A 156 26.50 -4.11 -17.75
C HIS A 156 25.06 -4.12 -17.22
N PHE A 157 24.65 -3.05 -16.55
CA PHE A 157 23.30 -2.90 -16.05
C PHE A 157 22.52 -1.88 -16.89
N SER A 158 21.33 -2.27 -17.34
CA SER A 158 20.36 -1.38 -18.01
C SER A 158 19.04 -1.36 -17.24
N TYR A 159 18.62 -0.18 -16.81
CA TYR A 159 17.35 0.01 -16.11
C TYR A 159 16.42 0.90 -16.93
N SER A 160 15.31 0.32 -17.38
CA SER A 160 14.25 1.01 -18.08
C SER A 160 12.95 0.91 -17.30
N GLY A 161 12.23 2.00 -17.21
CA GLY A 161 10.94 2.06 -16.51
C GLY A 161 10.26 3.41 -16.70
N PRO A 162 8.96 3.52 -16.41
CA PRO A 162 8.25 4.78 -16.46
C PRO A 162 8.83 5.81 -15.47
N THR A 163 8.63 7.09 -15.73
CA THR A 163 9.13 8.19 -14.88
C THR A 163 8.62 8.12 -13.44
N SER A 164 7.42 7.58 -13.25
CA SER A 164 6.80 7.36 -11.94
C SER A 164 7.53 6.35 -11.03
N MET A 165 8.43 5.54 -11.57
CA MET A 165 9.21 4.57 -10.77
C MET A 165 10.39 5.20 -10.01
N GLY A 166 10.57 6.51 -10.05
CA GLY A 166 11.58 7.20 -9.22
C GLY A 166 13.02 6.93 -9.63
N LYS A 167 13.32 6.82 -10.93
CA LYS A 167 14.70 6.59 -11.45
C LYS A 167 15.70 7.60 -10.91
N SER A 168 15.37 8.88 -10.89
CA SER A 168 16.24 9.94 -10.38
C SER A 168 16.47 9.83 -8.85
N PHE A 169 15.47 9.32 -8.12
CA PHE A 169 15.60 9.03 -6.70
C PHE A 169 16.58 7.89 -6.46
N LEU A 170 16.44 6.80 -7.22
CA LEU A 170 17.35 5.65 -7.17
C LEU A 170 18.81 6.05 -7.37
N MET A 171 19.09 6.83 -8.42
CA MET A 171 20.44 7.30 -8.73
C MET A 171 21.00 8.21 -7.63
N ARG A 172 20.19 9.10 -7.07
CA ARG A 172 20.62 9.94 -5.95
C ARG A 172 20.96 9.13 -4.71
N MET A 173 20.18 8.10 -4.38
CA MET A 173 20.46 7.24 -3.23
C MET A 173 21.73 6.42 -3.43
N TYR A 174 21.98 5.91 -4.65
CA TYR A 174 23.19 5.20 -4.99
C TYR A 174 24.44 6.11 -4.88
N ILE A 175 24.40 7.31 -5.44
CA ILE A 175 25.51 8.27 -5.34
C ILE A 175 25.78 8.64 -3.87
N LYS A 176 24.72 8.87 -3.08
CA LYS A 176 24.84 9.19 -1.66
C LYS A 176 25.52 8.05 -0.88
N ASP A 177 25.13 6.81 -1.17
CA ASP A 177 25.71 5.62 -0.56
C ASP A 177 27.21 5.47 -0.92
N GLN A 178 27.58 5.65 -2.19
CA GLN A 178 28.97 5.60 -2.62
C GLN A 178 29.84 6.69 -1.95
N ILE A 179 29.31 7.88 -1.73
CA ILE A 179 30.02 8.97 -1.03
C ILE A 179 30.20 8.64 0.45
N GLN A 180 29.27 7.91 1.08
CA GLN A 180 29.36 7.56 2.50
C GLN A 180 30.31 6.39 2.77
N HIS A 181 30.50 5.48 1.80
CA HIS A 181 31.26 4.24 1.97
C HIS A 181 32.53 4.17 1.10
N GLY A 182 32.78 5.12 0.21
CA GLY A 182 33.99 5.26 -0.59
C GLY A 182 34.92 6.25 0.00
#